data_1a0fd3fabf1217fc84cd31aa6ef5254a
#
_entry.id   1a0fd3fabf1217fc84cd31aa6ef5254a
#
_cell.length_a   1.000
_cell.length_b   1.000
_cell.length_c   1.000
_cell.angle_alpha   90.00
_cell.angle_beta   90.00
_cell.angle_gamma   90.00
#
_symmetry.space_group_name_H-M   'P 1'
#
loop_
_entity.id
_entity.type
_entity.pdbx_description
1 polymer ?
#
loop_
_entity_poly.entity_id
_entity_poly.type
_entity_poly.pdbx_seq_one_letter_code
_entity_poly.pdbx_strand_id
1 'polypeptide(L)'
;MLCSGWAKAASAAASNSEPSDLAAQIEARAGDPESLPDIYYIILDAYARADTLGAAFDLDNSGFLDDLRSLGFYVAECSQSNYSQTELSLGSSLNMGYLEDLVEEPLVQETDRQRLWPLLRHSLVRSVLEQLGYTTVAFETGYYWTEWEDADLYLAPAGGWLSGMTAFEATLLRSTAAWAAIDAAPVLPAGLLRDMDRSTAAHRRRVQFVLNELSHMAEVPGPKFVFVHLVSPHRPFVFDALGNPVEDDYTWTRSHMGLGDYIQSYREQVRY
;
A
#
# COMPACT_ATOMS: atom_id res chain seq x y z
N MET A 1 16.67 -24.99 5.42
CA MET A 1 16.61 -25.19 3.96
C MET A 1 16.92 -23.89 3.28
N LEU A 2 17.82 -23.87 2.30
CA LEU A 2 18.47 -22.68 1.78
C LEU A 2 17.55 -21.89 0.83
N CYS A 3 17.02 -20.76 1.29
CA CYS A 3 16.29 -19.77 0.46
C CYS A 3 17.24 -18.70 -0.14
N SER A 4 18.53 -18.97 -0.25
CA SER A 4 19.51 -17.99 -0.69
C SER A 4 20.17 -18.38 -2.01
N GLY A 5 19.86 -17.71 -3.10
CA GLY A 5 20.70 -17.82 -4.27
C GLY A 5 20.23 -17.22 -5.61
N TRP A 6 18.96 -16.95 -5.79
CA TRP A 6 18.43 -16.60 -7.13
C TRP A 6 18.17 -15.08 -7.34
N ALA A 7 18.08 -14.29 -6.29
CA ALA A 7 17.71 -12.88 -6.40
C ALA A 7 18.81 -11.93 -6.88
N LYS A 8 20.07 -12.23 -6.60
CA LYS A 8 21.18 -11.27 -6.87
C LYS A 8 21.55 -11.07 -8.33
N ALA A 9 21.38 -12.09 -9.19
CA ALA A 9 21.83 -11.98 -10.58
C ALA A 9 20.80 -11.27 -11.50
N ALA A 10 19.52 -11.36 -11.18
CA ALA A 10 18.48 -10.70 -11.96
C ALA A 10 18.34 -9.21 -11.62
N SER A 11 18.60 -8.84 -10.37
CA SER A 11 18.48 -7.45 -9.88
C SER A 11 19.46 -6.48 -10.55
N ALA A 12 20.74 -6.87 -10.67
CA ALA A 12 21.78 -5.98 -11.24
C ALA A 12 21.60 -5.72 -12.76
N ALA A 13 20.92 -6.61 -13.48
CA ALA A 13 20.68 -6.43 -14.92
C ALA A 13 19.50 -5.50 -15.19
N ALA A 14 18.48 -5.51 -14.33
CA ALA A 14 17.27 -4.69 -14.53
C ALA A 14 17.48 -3.22 -14.10
N SER A 15 18.26 -2.98 -13.04
CA SER A 15 18.48 -1.63 -12.51
C SER A 15 19.23 -0.67 -13.44
N ASN A 16 19.95 -1.20 -14.45
CA ASN A 16 20.72 -0.40 -15.42
C ASN A 16 20.07 -0.36 -16.82
N SER A 17 18.88 -0.92 -17.00
CA SER A 17 18.20 -0.95 -18.29
C SER A 17 17.20 0.19 -18.38
N GLU A 18 17.18 0.87 -19.55
CA GLU A 18 16.13 1.85 -19.82
C GLU A 18 14.77 1.15 -19.94
N PRO A 19 13.66 1.79 -19.50
CA PRO A 19 12.33 1.22 -19.61
C PRO A 19 11.97 0.75 -21.02
N SER A 20 12.36 1.51 -22.04
CA SER A 20 12.15 1.19 -23.45
C SER A 20 12.83 -0.11 -23.90
N ASP A 21 14.05 -0.37 -23.39
CA ASP A 21 14.77 -1.58 -23.74
C ASP A 21 14.15 -2.82 -23.10
N LEU A 22 13.65 -2.67 -21.87
CA LEU A 22 12.92 -3.75 -21.17
C LEU A 22 11.57 -4.02 -21.85
N ALA A 23 10.83 -2.99 -22.21
CA ALA A 23 9.57 -3.13 -22.92
C ALA A 23 9.75 -3.88 -24.24
N ALA A 24 10.74 -3.47 -25.06
CA ALA A 24 11.04 -4.12 -26.32
C ALA A 24 11.45 -5.61 -26.15
N GLN A 25 12.18 -5.95 -25.09
CA GLN A 25 12.51 -7.33 -24.77
C GLN A 25 11.28 -8.18 -24.38
N ILE A 26 10.32 -7.58 -23.66
CA ILE A 26 9.08 -8.25 -23.26
C ILE A 26 8.20 -8.46 -24.51
N GLU A 27 7.99 -7.43 -25.32
CA GLU A 27 7.24 -7.52 -26.58
C GLU A 27 7.79 -8.63 -27.50
N ALA A 28 9.11 -8.68 -27.67
CA ALA A 28 9.75 -9.70 -28.48
C ALA A 28 9.51 -11.13 -27.98
N ARG A 29 9.22 -11.31 -26.68
CA ARG A 29 8.94 -12.60 -26.05
C ARG A 29 7.44 -12.92 -25.97
N ALA A 30 6.60 -11.92 -25.77
CA ALA A 30 5.16 -12.07 -25.65
C ALA A 30 4.47 -12.43 -26.99
N GLY A 31 5.00 -11.94 -28.09
CA GLY A 31 4.49 -12.22 -29.44
C GLY A 31 3.29 -11.36 -29.81
N ASP A 32 2.16 -11.52 -29.14
CA ASP A 32 0.94 -10.75 -29.39
C ASP A 32 0.63 -9.84 -28.20
N PRO A 33 0.62 -8.52 -28.38
CA PRO A 33 0.25 -7.57 -27.32
C PRO A 33 -1.14 -7.81 -26.70
N GLU A 34 -2.10 -8.32 -27.49
CA GLU A 34 -3.45 -8.64 -26.99
C GLU A 34 -3.47 -9.88 -26.08
N SER A 35 -2.37 -10.64 -26.02
CA SER A 35 -2.23 -11.80 -25.13
C SER A 35 -1.59 -11.49 -23.78
N LEU A 36 -1.24 -10.24 -23.52
CA LEU A 36 -0.61 -9.83 -22.26
C LEU A 36 -1.61 -9.98 -21.09
N PRO A 37 -1.20 -10.61 -19.97
CA PRO A 37 -2.09 -10.82 -18.83
C PRO A 37 -2.30 -9.53 -18.03
N ASP A 38 -3.44 -9.44 -17.37
CA ASP A 38 -3.64 -8.43 -16.32
C ASP A 38 -2.67 -8.66 -15.16
N ILE A 39 -2.16 -7.58 -14.59
CA ILE A 39 -1.23 -7.62 -13.45
C ILE A 39 -1.86 -6.90 -12.27
N TYR A 40 -2.01 -7.61 -11.16
CA TYR A 40 -2.46 -7.05 -9.89
C TYR A 40 -1.31 -7.08 -8.90
N TYR A 41 -0.83 -5.92 -8.48
CA TYR A 41 0.18 -5.79 -7.45
C TYR A 41 -0.48 -5.27 -6.16
N ILE A 42 -0.85 -6.22 -5.30
CA ILE A 42 -1.62 -5.96 -4.08
C ILE A 42 -0.69 -6.09 -2.87
N ILE A 43 -0.56 -5.00 -2.12
CA ILE A 43 0.22 -4.92 -0.89
C ILE A 43 -0.73 -4.80 0.29
N LEU A 44 -0.73 -5.80 1.16
CA LEU A 44 -1.36 -5.74 2.48
C LEU A 44 -0.30 -5.24 3.46
N ASP A 45 -0.31 -3.94 3.75
CA ASP A 45 0.76 -3.32 4.54
C ASP A 45 0.80 -3.85 5.96
N ALA A 46 1.99 -4.26 6.39
CA ALA A 46 2.27 -4.94 7.66
C ALA A 46 1.65 -6.35 7.80
N TYR A 47 1.18 -7.00 6.72
CA TYR A 47 0.76 -8.40 6.81
C TYR A 47 1.99 -9.30 6.92
N ALA A 48 2.13 -9.94 8.05
CA ALA A 48 3.30 -10.76 8.33
C ALA A 48 3.19 -12.18 7.77
N ARG A 49 4.34 -12.82 7.52
CA ARG A 49 4.43 -14.22 7.10
C ARG A 49 3.89 -15.15 8.21
N ALA A 50 3.38 -16.31 7.84
CA ALA A 50 2.69 -17.26 8.73
C ALA A 50 3.49 -17.62 10.00
N ASP A 51 4.80 -17.86 9.88
CA ASP A 51 5.66 -18.16 11.03
C ASP A 51 5.78 -16.97 12.01
N THR A 52 5.81 -15.74 11.48
CA THR A 52 5.80 -14.51 12.29
C THR A 52 4.44 -14.29 12.93
N LEU A 53 3.34 -14.52 12.18
CA LEU A 53 1.99 -14.44 12.73
C LEU A 53 1.80 -15.43 13.90
N GLY A 54 2.27 -16.66 13.75
CA GLY A 54 2.22 -17.67 14.82
C GLY A 54 3.09 -17.28 16.02
N ALA A 55 4.34 -16.91 15.78
CA ALA A 55 5.30 -16.68 16.87
C ALA A 55 5.07 -15.36 17.64
N ALA A 56 4.74 -14.28 16.94
CA ALA A 56 4.63 -12.94 17.55
C ALA A 56 3.19 -12.58 17.93
N PHE A 57 2.21 -13.12 17.21
CA PHE A 57 0.81 -12.74 17.37
C PHE A 57 -0.09 -13.89 17.79
N ASP A 58 0.42 -15.12 17.94
CA ASP A 58 -0.37 -16.32 18.23
C ASP A 58 -1.60 -16.39 17.29
N LEU A 59 -1.36 -16.21 16.00
CA LEU A 59 -2.37 -16.15 14.94
C LEU A 59 -2.07 -17.20 13.88
N ASP A 60 -3.01 -18.12 13.67
CA ASP A 60 -2.97 -19.09 12.57
C ASP A 60 -3.74 -18.52 11.37
N ASN A 61 -3.04 -18.39 10.24
CA ASN A 61 -3.60 -17.98 8.95
C ASN A 61 -3.56 -19.10 7.90
N SER A 62 -3.40 -20.36 8.33
CA SER A 62 -3.29 -21.52 7.42
C SER A 62 -4.51 -21.64 6.49
N GLY A 63 -5.71 -21.40 6.99
CA GLY A 63 -6.93 -21.40 6.17
C GLY A 63 -6.87 -20.44 4.98
N PHE A 64 -6.46 -19.20 5.21
CA PHE A 64 -6.27 -18.23 4.12
C PHE A 64 -5.21 -18.67 3.10
N LEU A 65 -4.09 -19.21 3.57
CA LEU A 65 -3.03 -19.71 2.68
C LEU A 65 -3.48 -20.94 1.88
N ASP A 66 -4.30 -21.81 2.45
CA ASP A 66 -4.85 -22.98 1.77
C ASP A 66 -5.89 -22.58 0.72
N ASP A 67 -6.71 -21.55 1.01
CA ASP A 67 -7.62 -20.97 0.02
C ASP A 67 -6.85 -20.36 -1.16
N LEU A 68 -5.78 -19.61 -0.91
CA LEU A 68 -4.92 -19.09 -1.99
C LEU A 68 -4.33 -20.21 -2.85
N ARG A 69 -3.81 -21.29 -2.22
CA ARG A 69 -3.28 -22.46 -2.95
C ARG A 69 -4.36 -23.15 -3.78
N SER A 70 -5.59 -23.25 -3.23
CA SER A 70 -6.72 -23.87 -3.94
C SER A 70 -7.14 -23.08 -5.18
N LEU A 71 -6.93 -21.77 -5.16
CA LEU A 71 -7.13 -20.85 -6.28
C LEU A 71 -5.96 -20.82 -7.28
N GLY A 72 -4.90 -21.60 -7.03
CA GLY A 72 -3.74 -21.71 -7.91
C GLY A 72 -2.61 -20.71 -7.62
N PHE A 73 -2.68 -19.94 -6.54
CA PHE A 73 -1.58 -19.07 -6.15
C PHE A 73 -0.37 -19.86 -5.65
N TYR A 74 0.82 -19.40 -6.02
CA TYR A 74 2.05 -19.84 -5.38
C TYR A 74 2.26 -19.09 -4.08
N VAL A 75 2.30 -19.79 -2.96
CA VAL A 75 2.57 -19.21 -1.64
C VAL A 75 4.05 -19.36 -1.31
N ALA A 76 4.78 -18.26 -1.30
CA ALA A 76 6.21 -18.22 -1.00
C ALA A 76 6.45 -18.26 0.53
N GLU A 77 6.66 -19.44 1.08
CA GLU A 77 6.81 -19.66 2.54
C GLU A 77 8.07 -19.01 3.14
N CYS A 78 9.08 -18.72 2.31
CA CYS A 78 10.34 -18.11 2.72
C CYS A 78 10.48 -16.64 2.26
N SER A 79 9.41 -16.00 1.86
CA SER A 79 9.47 -14.61 1.39
C SER A 79 9.97 -13.66 2.47
N GLN A 80 10.81 -12.72 2.07
CA GLN A 80 11.33 -11.66 2.93
C GLN A 80 11.33 -10.35 2.15
N SER A 81 11.00 -9.27 2.83
CA SER A 81 11.16 -7.93 2.29
C SER A 81 12.64 -7.56 2.25
N ASN A 82 13.07 -6.84 1.21
CA ASN A 82 14.44 -6.33 1.13
C ASN A 82 14.71 -5.31 2.25
N TYR A 83 13.69 -4.56 2.65
CA TYR A 83 13.78 -3.50 3.67
C TYR A 83 12.58 -3.59 4.61
N SER A 84 12.78 -3.15 5.85
CA SER A 84 11.76 -3.22 6.91
C SER A 84 10.70 -2.11 6.83
N GLN A 85 10.93 -1.08 6.01
CA GLN A 85 10.02 0.07 5.88
C GLN A 85 9.39 0.08 4.49
N THR A 86 8.12 0.44 4.43
CA THR A 86 7.29 0.35 3.23
C THR A 86 7.88 1.15 2.06
N GLU A 87 8.29 2.42 2.30
CA GLU A 87 8.88 3.27 1.25
C GLU A 87 10.16 2.64 0.65
N LEU A 88 11.00 2.06 1.50
CA LEU A 88 12.25 1.41 1.07
C LEU A 88 11.96 0.10 0.33
N SER A 89 11.05 -0.70 0.86
CA SER A 89 10.67 -1.99 0.28
C SER A 89 10.01 -1.84 -1.08
N LEU A 90 9.04 -0.92 -1.20
CA LEU A 90 8.37 -0.65 -2.46
C LEU A 90 9.28 0.05 -3.47
N GLY A 91 10.14 0.98 -3.01
CA GLY A 91 11.15 1.60 -3.87
C GLY A 91 12.09 0.58 -4.50
N SER A 92 12.48 -0.44 -3.74
CA SER A 92 13.30 -1.56 -4.23
C SER A 92 12.51 -2.46 -5.19
N SER A 93 11.33 -2.93 -4.80
CA SER A 93 10.58 -3.92 -5.58
C SER A 93 10.02 -3.36 -6.88
N LEU A 94 9.47 -2.14 -6.88
CA LEU A 94 8.93 -1.47 -8.06
C LEU A 94 10.02 -1.02 -9.06
N ASN A 95 11.27 -0.95 -8.63
CA ASN A 95 12.40 -0.63 -9.50
C ASN A 95 13.33 -1.83 -9.72
N MET A 96 12.93 -3.02 -9.25
CA MET A 96 13.63 -4.30 -9.48
C MET A 96 15.13 -4.26 -9.10
N GLY A 97 15.47 -3.44 -8.08
CA GLY A 97 16.85 -3.22 -7.66
C GLY A 97 16.98 -2.95 -6.17
N TYR A 98 18.20 -3.04 -5.65
CA TYR A 98 18.49 -2.58 -4.29
C TYR A 98 18.66 -1.06 -4.28
N LEU A 99 18.30 -0.43 -3.16
CA LEU A 99 18.34 1.04 -3.07
C LEU A 99 19.73 1.61 -3.22
N GLU A 100 20.75 0.85 -2.81
CA GLU A 100 22.16 1.21 -2.98
C GLU A 100 22.58 1.33 -4.45
N ASP A 101 21.84 0.67 -5.36
CA ASP A 101 22.05 0.74 -6.80
C ASP A 101 21.15 1.79 -7.47
N LEU A 102 20.10 2.24 -6.79
CA LEU A 102 19.09 3.14 -7.35
C LEU A 102 19.28 4.61 -6.94
N VAL A 103 19.99 4.87 -5.83
CA VAL A 103 20.27 6.21 -5.34
C VAL A 103 21.76 6.47 -5.23
N GLU A 104 22.19 7.62 -5.72
CA GLU A 104 23.63 7.98 -5.73
C GLU A 104 24.20 8.20 -4.32
N GLU A 105 23.36 8.67 -3.38
CA GLU A 105 23.77 8.98 -2.02
C GLU A 105 23.01 8.11 -1.00
N PRO A 106 23.67 7.65 0.08
CA PRO A 106 23.03 6.86 1.10
C PRO A 106 21.81 7.54 1.75
N LEU A 107 20.78 6.77 2.03
CA LEU A 107 19.58 7.20 2.75
C LEU A 107 19.84 7.11 4.25
N VAL A 108 20.49 8.11 4.83
CA VAL A 108 20.93 8.09 6.25
C VAL A 108 19.86 8.63 7.19
N GLN A 109 19.06 9.61 6.74
CA GLN A 109 18.05 10.27 7.55
C GLN A 109 16.63 10.00 7.01
N GLU A 110 15.62 10.13 7.86
CA GLU A 110 14.23 9.97 7.41
C GLU A 110 13.85 10.94 6.30
N THR A 111 14.37 12.17 6.33
CA THR A 111 14.15 13.18 5.29
C THR A 111 14.72 12.77 3.93
N ASP A 112 15.73 11.91 3.90
CA ASP A 112 16.32 11.43 2.65
C ASP A 112 15.37 10.53 1.86
N ARG A 113 14.36 9.94 2.51
CA ARG A 113 13.37 9.07 1.89
C ARG A 113 12.50 9.79 0.86
N GLN A 114 12.35 11.12 0.97
CA GLN A 114 11.63 11.91 -0.03
C GLN A 114 12.23 11.75 -1.44
N ARG A 115 13.52 11.41 -1.53
CA ARG A 115 14.19 11.10 -2.80
C ARG A 115 13.68 9.81 -3.46
N LEU A 116 13.02 8.94 -2.69
CA LEU A 116 12.38 7.72 -3.21
C LEU A 116 11.00 7.96 -3.80
N TRP A 117 10.34 9.07 -3.47
CA TRP A 117 8.96 9.32 -3.92
C TRP A 117 8.79 9.32 -5.45
N PRO A 118 9.69 9.91 -6.24
CA PRO A 118 9.64 9.76 -7.69
C PRO A 118 9.79 8.30 -8.14
N LEU A 119 10.67 7.53 -7.50
CA LEU A 119 10.87 6.10 -7.79
C LEU A 119 9.66 5.23 -7.43
N LEU A 120 8.82 5.68 -6.50
CA LEU A 120 7.59 4.99 -6.13
C LEU A 120 6.44 5.35 -7.08
N ARG A 121 6.32 6.62 -7.44
CA ARG A 121 5.21 7.11 -8.28
C ARG A 121 5.42 6.85 -9.77
N HIS A 122 6.67 6.91 -10.24
CA HIS A 122 7.08 6.69 -11.62
C HIS A 122 8.16 5.61 -11.67
N SER A 123 7.83 4.44 -11.15
CA SER A 123 8.77 3.33 -11.02
C SER A 123 9.14 2.72 -12.38
N LEU A 124 10.25 1.99 -12.42
CA LEU A 124 10.67 1.24 -13.61
C LEU A 124 9.56 0.28 -14.07
N VAL A 125 8.97 -0.48 -13.15
CA VAL A 125 7.89 -1.43 -13.48
C VAL A 125 6.70 -0.71 -14.11
N ARG A 126 6.23 0.39 -13.50
CA ARG A 126 5.14 1.19 -14.05
C ARG A 126 5.49 1.71 -15.44
N SER A 127 6.65 2.33 -15.61
CA SER A 127 7.08 2.90 -16.90
C SER A 127 7.19 1.87 -18.00
N VAL A 128 7.67 0.66 -17.70
CA VAL A 128 7.74 -0.45 -18.65
C VAL A 128 6.35 -0.91 -19.07
N LEU A 129 5.44 -1.07 -18.11
CA LEU A 129 4.09 -1.54 -18.38
C LEU A 129 3.26 -0.50 -19.18
N GLU A 130 3.43 0.80 -18.86
CA GLU A 130 2.83 1.88 -19.66
C GLU A 130 3.31 1.85 -21.13
N GLN A 131 4.61 1.61 -21.37
CA GLN A 131 5.17 1.47 -22.71
C GLN A 131 4.66 0.23 -23.46
N LEU A 132 4.30 -0.84 -22.73
CA LEU A 132 3.67 -2.04 -23.26
C LEU A 132 2.16 -1.87 -23.50
N GLY A 133 1.59 -0.69 -23.25
CA GLY A 133 0.18 -0.39 -23.48
C GLY A 133 -0.76 -0.84 -22.34
N TYR A 134 -0.23 -1.12 -21.17
CA TYR A 134 -1.07 -1.40 -20.00
C TYR A 134 -1.82 -0.15 -19.55
N THR A 135 -3.10 -0.29 -19.26
CA THR A 135 -3.86 0.71 -18.52
C THR A 135 -3.44 0.66 -17.05
N THR A 136 -2.98 1.77 -16.52
CA THR A 136 -2.61 1.88 -15.10
C THR A 136 -3.83 2.18 -14.24
N VAL A 137 -4.02 1.38 -13.20
CA VAL A 137 -5.11 1.56 -12.22
C VAL A 137 -4.51 1.69 -10.84
N ALA A 138 -4.91 2.69 -10.08
CA ALA A 138 -4.46 2.90 -8.72
C ALA A 138 -5.61 3.32 -7.80
N PHE A 139 -5.45 3.02 -6.51
CA PHE A 139 -6.41 3.37 -5.46
C PHE A 139 -5.83 4.41 -4.51
N GLU A 140 -6.70 5.27 -3.97
CA GLU A 140 -6.33 6.20 -2.90
C GLU A 140 -5.79 5.42 -1.69
N THR A 141 -4.57 5.77 -1.26
CA THR A 141 -3.88 5.12 -0.14
C THR A 141 -3.91 5.95 1.14
N GLY A 142 -3.98 7.27 1.00
CA GLY A 142 -3.80 8.24 2.07
C GLY A 142 -2.34 8.54 2.40
N TYR A 143 -1.39 7.99 1.63
CA TYR A 143 0.05 8.25 1.75
C TYR A 143 0.58 8.87 0.48
N TYR A 144 0.98 10.14 0.55
CA TYR A 144 1.42 10.95 -0.59
C TYR A 144 2.43 10.24 -1.51
N TRP A 145 3.32 9.45 -0.96
CA TRP A 145 4.38 8.77 -1.70
C TRP A 145 3.91 7.53 -2.49
N THR A 146 2.73 6.99 -2.23
CA THR A 146 2.08 5.93 -3.01
C THR A 146 0.81 6.38 -3.73
N GLU A 147 0.49 7.67 -3.70
CA GLU A 147 -0.62 8.20 -4.50
C GLU A 147 -0.21 8.33 -5.96
N TRP A 148 -0.85 7.56 -6.83
CA TRP A 148 -0.68 7.61 -8.28
C TRP A 148 -1.87 8.33 -8.91
N GLU A 149 -2.06 9.60 -8.53
CA GLU A 149 -3.17 10.43 -9.01
C GLU A 149 -3.15 10.63 -10.54
N ASP A 150 -1.99 10.38 -11.16
CA ASP A 150 -1.74 10.44 -12.59
C ASP A 150 -1.90 9.08 -13.30
N ALA A 151 -2.39 8.03 -12.62
CA ALA A 151 -2.77 6.78 -13.25
C ALA A 151 -3.94 6.99 -14.22
N ASP A 152 -4.05 6.15 -15.27
CA ASP A 152 -5.16 6.24 -16.25
C ASP A 152 -6.52 6.11 -15.55
N LEU A 153 -6.60 5.31 -14.49
CA LEU A 153 -7.77 5.20 -13.63
C LEU A 153 -7.35 5.30 -12.16
N TYR A 154 -7.62 6.44 -11.55
CA TYR A 154 -7.40 6.66 -10.12
C TYR A 154 -8.73 6.58 -9.38
N LEU A 155 -8.82 5.66 -8.40
CA LEU A 155 -10.03 5.31 -7.69
C LEU A 155 -9.95 5.74 -6.22
N ALA A 156 -10.92 6.52 -5.81
CA ALA A 156 -11.03 7.03 -4.44
C ALA A 156 -12.48 6.94 -3.94
N PRO A 157 -12.70 6.71 -2.62
CA PRO A 157 -14.04 6.70 -2.08
C PRO A 157 -14.72 8.05 -2.29
N ALA A 158 -15.99 8.03 -2.70
CA ALA A 158 -16.78 9.25 -2.78
C ALA A 158 -16.79 9.95 -1.42
N GLY A 159 -16.33 11.16 -1.37
CA GLY A 159 -16.19 11.92 -0.15
C GLY A 159 -16.77 13.32 -0.23
N GLY A 160 -17.10 13.91 0.94
CA GLY A 160 -17.36 15.32 1.06
C GLY A 160 -16.11 16.14 0.72
N TRP A 161 -16.25 17.46 0.58
CA TRP A 161 -15.15 18.39 0.20
C TRP A 161 -13.88 18.32 1.08
N LEU A 162 -13.93 17.63 2.22
CA LEU A 162 -12.78 17.39 3.13
C LEU A 162 -12.22 15.95 3.05
N SER A 163 -12.76 15.08 2.21
CA SER A 163 -12.35 13.67 2.17
C SER A 163 -10.99 13.45 1.49
N GLY A 164 -10.48 14.44 0.76
CA GLY A 164 -9.15 14.41 0.17
C GLY A 164 -8.01 14.89 1.08
N MET A 165 -8.30 15.18 2.37
CA MET A 165 -7.24 15.61 3.29
C MET A 165 -6.37 14.43 3.71
N THR A 166 -5.07 14.59 3.51
CA THR A 166 -4.05 13.66 4.03
C THR A 166 -4.00 13.71 5.56
N ALA A 167 -3.47 12.66 6.20
CA ALA A 167 -3.25 12.65 7.65
C ALA A 167 -2.36 13.82 8.11
N PHE A 168 -1.43 14.27 7.27
CA PHE A 168 -0.59 15.44 7.53
C PHE A 168 -1.40 16.73 7.54
N GLU A 169 -2.24 16.97 6.53
CA GLU A 169 -3.09 18.17 6.44
C GLU A 169 -4.10 18.23 7.58
N ALA A 170 -4.69 17.09 7.95
CA ALA A 170 -5.56 17.00 9.10
C ALA A 170 -4.82 17.34 10.42
N THR A 171 -3.58 16.86 10.58
CA THR A 171 -2.74 17.18 11.74
C THR A 171 -2.33 18.65 11.75
N LEU A 172 -1.97 19.20 10.58
CA LEU A 172 -1.63 20.61 10.43
C LEU A 172 -2.83 21.50 10.77
N LEU A 173 -4.01 21.19 10.26
CA LEU A 173 -5.23 21.91 10.56
C LEU A 173 -5.54 21.89 12.06
N ARG A 174 -5.41 20.73 12.71
CA ARG A 174 -5.60 20.57 14.16
C ARG A 174 -4.60 21.37 15.01
N SER A 175 -3.40 21.58 14.49
CA SER A 175 -2.38 22.38 15.19
C SER A 175 -2.60 23.89 15.10
N THR A 176 -3.57 24.35 14.32
CA THR A 176 -3.86 25.77 14.13
C THR A 176 -4.82 26.33 15.18
N ALA A 177 -4.70 27.64 15.48
CA ALA A 177 -5.66 28.36 16.33
C ALA A 177 -7.09 28.35 15.76
N ALA A 178 -7.24 28.17 14.45
CA ALA A 178 -8.53 27.99 13.79
C ALA A 178 -9.25 26.73 14.27
N TRP A 179 -8.50 25.63 14.55
CA TRP A 179 -9.09 24.41 15.12
C TRP A 179 -9.65 24.64 16.53
N ALA A 180 -8.91 25.35 17.38
CA ALA A 180 -9.39 25.68 18.73
C ALA A 180 -10.67 26.54 18.70
N ALA A 181 -10.80 27.40 17.70
CA ALA A 181 -12.02 28.18 17.46
C ALA A 181 -13.19 27.33 16.94
N ILE A 182 -12.90 26.34 16.11
CA ILE A 182 -13.86 25.35 15.58
C ILE A 182 -14.37 24.45 16.69
N ASP A 183 -13.48 23.95 17.55
CA ASP A 183 -13.78 23.07 18.68
C ASP A 183 -14.62 23.79 19.78
N ALA A 184 -14.41 25.10 19.91
CA ALA A 184 -15.14 25.96 20.84
C ALA A 184 -16.50 26.48 20.28
N ALA A 185 -16.82 26.25 19.01
CA ALA A 185 -17.98 26.84 18.36
C ALA A 185 -19.20 25.87 18.39
N PRO A 186 -20.27 26.19 19.11
CA PRO A 186 -21.46 25.32 19.22
C PRO A 186 -22.32 25.24 17.96
N VAL A 187 -21.87 25.79 16.83
CA VAL A 187 -22.72 26.07 15.65
C VAL A 187 -22.36 25.21 14.43
N LEU A 188 -21.29 24.42 14.46
CA LEU A 188 -20.96 23.56 13.33
C LEU A 188 -21.80 22.28 13.34
N PRO A 189 -22.37 21.87 12.18
CA PRO A 189 -23.11 20.62 12.10
C PRO A 189 -22.24 19.46 12.59
N ALA A 190 -22.80 18.64 13.50
CA ALA A 190 -22.09 17.49 14.06
C ALA A 190 -21.50 16.54 12.99
N GLY A 191 -22.07 16.53 11.76
CA GLY A 191 -21.54 15.84 10.61
C GLY A 191 -20.23 16.42 10.09
N LEU A 192 -20.09 17.76 10.08
CA LEU A 192 -18.86 18.42 9.61
C LEU A 192 -17.68 18.15 10.56
N LEU A 193 -17.96 18.23 11.88
CA LEU A 193 -16.96 17.88 12.92
C LEU A 193 -16.61 16.39 12.88
N ARG A 194 -17.58 15.53 12.60
CA ARG A 194 -17.34 14.09 12.40
C ARG A 194 -16.43 13.79 11.22
N ASP A 195 -16.57 14.50 10.10
CA ASP A 195 -15.69 14.31 8.92
C ASP A 195 -14.30 14.90 9.14
N MET A 196 -14.17 15.95 9.93
CA MET A 196 -12.88 16.58 10.25
C MET A 196 -12.12 15.82 11.35
N ASP A 197 -12.79 15.08 12.22
CA ASP A 197 -12.17 14.46 13.40
C ASP A 197 -11.58 13.06 13.15
N ARG A 198 -11.64 12.51 11.91
CA ARG A 198 -11.45 11.05 11.78
C ARG A 198 -10.49 10.65 10.68
N SER A 199 -9.22 10.78 10.94
CA SER A 199 -8.20 10.02 10.20
C SER A 199 -8.53 8.51 10.16
N THR A 200 -9.02 7.94 11.26
CA THR A 200 -9.50 6.55 11.37
C THR A 200 -10.73 6.27 10.51
N ALA A 201 -11.73 7.15 10.49
CA ALA A 201 -12.92 6.98 9.64
C ALA A 201 -12.59 7.11 8.14
N ALA A 202 -11.70 8.02 7.76
CA ALA A 202 -11.22 8.13 6.38
C ALA A 202 -10.42 6.89 5.98
N HIS A 203 -9.54 6.41 6.85
CA HIS A 203 -8.79 5.18 6.63
C HIS A 203 -9.72 3.98 6.47
N ARG A 204 -10.72 3.83 7.34
CA ARG A 204 -11.74 2.78 7.24
C ARG A 204 -12.48 2.81 5.90
N ARG A 205 -12.89 4.00 5.46
CA ARG A 205 -13.56 4.17 4.16
C ARG A 205 -12.67 3.73 3.00
N ARG A 206 -11.36 4.07 3.01
CA ARG A 206 -10.41 3.64 2.00
C ARG A 206 -10.28 2.12 1.97
N VAL A 207 -10.06 1.49 3.12
CA VAL A 207 -9.95 0.02 3.20
C VAL A 207 -11.20 -0.66 2.65
N GLN A 208 -12.39 -0.25 3.09
CA GLN A 208 -13.67 -0.82 2.60
C GLN A 208 -13.87 -0.55 1.11
N PHE A 209 -13.53 0.65 0.64
CA PHE A 209 -13.63 1.00 -0.76
C PHE A 209 -12.75 0.10 -1.62
N VAL A 210 -11.47 -0.06 -1.26
CA VAL A 210 -10.56 -0.94 -1.99
C VAL A 210 -11.08 -2.38 -2.03
N LEU A 211 -11.51 -2.94 -0.90
CA LEU A 211 -12.01 -4.31 -0.83
C LEU A 211 -13.27 -4.52 -1.68
N ASN A 212 -14.14 -3.52 -1.76
CA ASN A 212 -15.35 -3.59 -2.57
C ASN A 212 -15.05 -3.44 -4.07
N GLU A 213 -14.20 -2.46 -4.43
CA GLU A 213 -13.96 -2.13 -5.83
C GLU A 213 -12.95 -3.06 -6.52
N LEU A 214 -12.07 -3.71 -5.76
CA LEU A 214 -11.03 -4.56 -6.33
C LEU A 214 -11.61 -5.71 -7.18
N SER A 215 -12.75 -6.26 -6.79
CA SER A 215 -13.42 -7.32 -7.56
C SER A 215 -13.96 -6.81 -8.92
N HIS A 216 -14.32 -5.54 -9.02
CA HIS A 216 -14.81 -4.92 -10.25
C HIS A 216 -13.67 -4.62 -11.25
N MET A 217 -12.42 -4.69 -10.81
CA MET A 217 -11.27 -4.48 -11.70
C MET A 217 -11.17 -5.54 -12.80
N ALA A 218 -11.79 -6.70 -12.62
CA ALA A 218 -11.90 -7.70 -13.68
C ALA A 218 -12.73 -7.21 -14.89
N GLU A 219 -13.62 -6.23 -14.68
CA GLU A 219 -14.48 -5.67 -15.73
C GLU A 219 -13.78 -4.56 -16.54
N VAL A 220 -12.69 -4.00 -16.01
CA VAL A 220 -11.89 -3.01 -16.73
C VAL A 220 -11.15 -3.70 -17.88
N PRO A 221 -11.25 -3.22 -19.13
CA PRO A 221 -10.52 -3.82 -20.25
C PRO A 221 -9.01 -3.89 -19.97
N GLY A 222 -8.39 -5.00 -20.38
CA GLY A 222 -6.96 -5.23 -20.27
C GLY A 222 -6.20 -5.02 -21.59
N PRO A 223 -4.86 -5.12 -21.55
CA PRO A 223 -4.07 -5.42 -20.37
C PRO A 223 -4.03 -4.24 -19.39
N LYS A 224 -4.07 -4.53 -18.10
CA LYS A 224 -4.05 -3.51 -17.05
C LYS A 224 -3.07 -3.83 -15.93
N PHE A 225 -2.48 -2.80 -15.33
CA PHE A 225 -1.66 -2.88 -14.14
C PHE A 225 -2.39 -2.22 -12.98
N VAL A 226 -2.87 -3.04 -12.06
CA VAL A 226 -3.64 -2.61 -10.89
C VAL A 226 -2.70 -2.55 -9.68
N PHE A 227 -2.38 -1.34 -9.23
CA PHE A 227 -1.58 -1.09 -8.04
C PHE A 227 -2.48 -0.83 -6.84
N VAL A 228 -2.35 -1.67 -5.82
CA VAL A 228 -3.14 -1.59 -4.59
C VAL A 228 -2.21 -1.57 -3.38
N HIS A 229 -2.08 -0.45 -2.72
CA HIS A 229 -1.42 -0.36 -1.43
C HIS A 229 -2.50 -0.21 -0.34
N LEU A 230 -2.97 -1.34 0.17
CA LEU A 230 -3.95 -1.40 1.25
C LEU A 230 -3.23 -1.29 2.60
N VAL A 231 -3.41 -0.17 3.27
CA VAL A 231 -2.79 0.11 4.58
C VAL A 231 -3.56 -0.63 5.68
N SER A 232 -3.59 -1.95 5.56
CA SER A 232 -4.20 -2.92 6.47
C SER A 232 -3.43 -4.25 6.34
N PRO A 233 -3.08 -4.92 7.43
CA PRO A 233 -3.40 -4.65 8.84
C PRO A 233 -2.51 -3.62 9.55
N HIS A 234 -1.77 -2.76 8.82
CA HIS A 234 -1.02 -1.67 9.43
C HIS A 234 -1.94 -0.77 10.28
N ARG A 235 -1.42 -0.24 11.37
CA ARG A 235 -2.12 0.73 12.21
C ARG A 235 -2.39 2.06 11.45
N PRO A 236 -3.50 2.79 11.69
CA PRO A 236 -4.47 2.60 12.77
C PRO A 236 -5.38 1.40 12.55
N PHE A 237 -5.71 0.71 13.65
CA PHE A 237 -6.65 -0.40 13.60
C PHE A 237 -8.08 0.14 13.54
N VAL A 238 -8.83 -0.26 12.54
CA VAL A 238 -10.13 0.34 12.23
C VAL A 238 -11.28 -0.66 12.18
N PHE A 239 -10.96 -1.96 12.29
CA PHE A 239 -11.94 -3.04 12.31
C PHE A 239 -11.65 -4.04 13.44
N ASP A 240 -12.71 -4.60 14.01
CA ASP A 240 -12.62 -5.85 14.75
C ASP A 240 -12.69 -7.06 13.78
N ALA A 241 -12.56 -8.27 14.31
CA ALA A 241 -12.59 -9.50 13.52
C ALA A 241 -13.95 -9.78 12.82
N LEU A 242 -15.01 -9.05 13.16
CA LEU A 242 -16.33 -9.13 12.55
C LEU A 242 -16.60 -8.00 11.55
N GLY A 243 -15.61 -7.12 11.34
CA GLY A 243 -15.73 -5.96 10.47
C GLY A 243 -16.43 -4.75 11.11
N ASN A 244 -16.71 -4.80 12.41
CA ASN A 244 -17.27 -3.63 13.08
C ASN A 244 -16.21 -2.54 13.23
N PRO A 245 -16.62 -1.28 13.13
CA PRO A 245 -15.70 -0.16 13.29
C PRO A 245 -15.14 -0.10 14.72
N VAL A 246 -13.81 0.01 14.83
CA VAL A 246 -13.14 0.34 16.09
C VAL A 246 -12.43 1.68 15.95
N GLU A 247 -12.24 2.36 17.08
CA GLU A 247 -11.50 3.63 17.13
C GLU A 247 -10.10 3.37 17.69
N ASP A 248 -9.08 3.86 17.01
CA ASP A 248 -7.70 3.81 17.46
C ASP A 248 -7.19 5.25 17.61
N ASP A 249 -6.76 5.61 18.82
CA ASP A 249 -6.20 6.93 19.15
C ASP A 249 -4.81 7.16 18.53
N TYR A 250 -4.49 6.41 17.50
CA TYR A 250 -3.21 6.52 16.83
C TYR A 250 -3.02 7.92 16.24
N THR A 251 -2.01 8.59 16.75
CA THR A 251 -1.41 9.76 16.11
C THR A 251 0.07 9.48 15.91
N TRP A 252 0.69 10.00 14.84
CA TRP A 252 2.12 9.87 14.58
C TRP A 252 3.01 10.29 15.76
N THR A 253 2.49 11.14 16.65
CA THR A 253 3.20 11.69 17.80
C THR A 253 2.89 10.99 19.13
N ARG A 254 1.85 10.15 19.21
CA ARG A 254 1.42 9.49 20.44
C ARG A 254 0.92 8.08 20.16
N SER A 255 1.72 7.09 20.50
CA SER A 255 1.30 5.70 20.61
C SER A 255 1.26 5.31 22.07
N HIS A 256 0.09 5.33 22.69
CA HIS A 256 -0.09 4.89 24.09
C HIS A 256 -0.65 3.48 24.20
N MET A 257 -0.80 2.77 23.08
CA MET A 257 -1.29 1.39 23.11
C MET A 257 -0.27 0.47 23.73
N GLY A 258 -0.69 -0.29 24.74
CA GLY A 258 0.13 -1.35 25.34
C GLY A 258 0.42 -2.46 24.33
N LEU A 259 1.51 -3.21 24.51
CA LEU A 259 1.87 -4.31 23.60
C LEU A 259 0.76 -5.35 23.48
N GLY A 260 0.07 -5.67 24.59
CA GLY A 260 -1.03 -6.62 24.59
C GLY A 260 -2.22 -6.15 23.74
N ASP A 261 -2.59 -4.89 23.89
CA ASP A 261 -3.68 -4.27 23.11
C ASP A 261 -3.32 -4.19 21.64
N TYR A 262 -2.06 -3.85 21.33
CA TYR A 262 -1.55 -3.87 19.96
C TYR A 262 -1.67 -5.24 19.31
N ILE A 263 -1.20 -6.28 20.00
CA ILE A 263 -1.29 -7.66 19.50
C ILE A 263 -2.74 -8.07 19.26
N GLN A 264 -3.64 -7.75 20.19
CA GLN A 264 -5.06 -8.07 20.07
C GLN A 264 -5.69 -7.35 18.87
N SER A 265 -5.51 -6.04 18.76
CA SER A 265 -6.08 -5.25 17.67
C SER A 265 -5.51 -5.63 16.30
N TYR A 266 -4.21 -5.95 16.23
CA TYR A 266 -3.60 -6.48 15.01
C TYR A 266 -4.23 -7.81 14.58
N ARG A 267 -4.43 -8.75 15.53
CA ARG A 267 -5.07 -10.04 15.28
C ARG A 267 -6.50 -9.89 14.76
N GLU A 268 -7.25 -8.96 15.31
CA GLU A 268 -8.62 -8.66 14.88
C GLU A 268 -8.62 -8.09 13.46
N GLN A 269 -7.74 -7.15 13.18
CA GLN A 269 -7.62 -6.54 11.86
C GLN A 269 -7.17 -7.54 10.77
N VAL A 270 -6.30 -8.50 11.10
CA VAL A 270 -5.89 -9.57 10.16
C VAL A 270 -7.02 -10.56 9.88
N ARG A 271 -7.93 -10.76 10.83
CA ARG A 271 -9.07 -11.69 10.68
C ARG A 271 -10.23 -11.10 9.88
N TYR A 272 -10.29 -9.77 9.81
CA TYR A 272 -11.23 -9.05 8.97
C TYR A 272 -10.88 -9.19 7.49
#